data_3fbe3d9af122e2957dbd450236df6e72
#
_entry.id   3fbe3d9af122e2957dbd450236df6e72
#
_cell.length_a   1.000
_cell.length_b   1.000
_cell.length_c   1.000
_cell.angle_alpha   90.00
_cell.angle_beta   90.00
_cell.angle_gamma   90.00
#
_symmetry.space_group_name_H-M   'P 1'
#
loop_
_entity.id
_entity.type
_entity.pdbx_description
1 polymer ?
#
loop_
_entity_poly.entity_id
_entity_poly.type
_entity_poly.pdbx_seq_one_letter_code
_entity_poly.pdbx_strand_id
1 'polypeptide(L)'
;MTLISYDKENLELVSKIIVDNLTPDLIPKKWRKRNSIKGGSLMFGHCHTASACLQKIFGTKNIKLYRAKDHNDIWHWWCVDKDGKRIDLTSDQYYGYGRLPPYDQGEKASILGWGYKKRVQVLLERVEKVLDNI
;
A
#
# COMPACT_ATOMS: atom_id res chain seq x y z
N MET A 1 7.82 12.25 -13.11
CA MET A 1 8.57 11.29 -12.30
C MET A 1 9.38 10.35 -13.16
N THR A 2 10.62 10.12 -12.79
CA THR A 2 11.46 9.16 -13.47
C THR A 2 11.04 7.75 -13.06
N LEU A 3 10.76 6.88 -14.03
CA LEU A 3 10.48 5.48 -13.76
C LEU A 3 11.74 4.80 -13.23
N ILE A 4 11.57 4.02 -12.19
CA ILE A 4 12.62 3.25 -11.55
C ILE A 4 12.55 1.81 -12.04
N SER A 5 13.70 1.22 -12.38
CA SER A 5 13.75 -0.19 -12.79
C SER A 5 13.18 -1.09 -11.70
N TYR A 6 12.36 -2.05 -12.12
CA TYR A 6 11.80 -3.02 -11.18
C TYR A 6 12.80 -4.15 -10.95
N ASP A 7 13.48 -4.11 -9.82
CA ASP A 7 14.40 -5.14 -9.36
C ASP A 7 14.31 -5.26 -7.84
N LYS A 8 14.96 -6.27 -7.28
CA LYS A 8 14.89 -6.57 -5.85
C LYS A 8 15.36 -5.41 -4.98
N GLU A 9 16.48 -4.79 -5.32
CA GLU A 9 17.04 -3.68 -4.54
C GLU A 9 16.11 -2.48 -4.54
N ASN A 10 15.64 -2.10 -5.71
CA ASN A 10 14.71 -0.97 -5.85
C ASN A 10 13.38 -1.24 -5.18
N LEU A 11 12.87 -2.47 -5.27
CA LEU A 11 11.64 -2.85 -4.58
C LEU A 11 11.79 -2.71 -3.05
N GLU A 12 12.88 -3.20 -2.49
CA GLU A 12 13.13 -3.08 -1.04
C GLU A 12 13.27 -1.63 -0.61
N LEU A 13 14.02 -0.83 -1.37
CA LEU A 13 14.22 0.59 -1.07
C LEU A 13 12.91 1.37 -1.12
N VAL A 14 12.17 1.25 -2.21
CA VAL A 14 10.91 1.96 -2.40
C VAL A 14 9.87 1.52 -1.40
N SER A 15 9.77 0.22 -1.12
CA SER A 15 8.84 -0.32 -0.12
C SER A 15 9.09 0.28 1.26
N LYS A 16 10.35 0.37 1.67
CA LYS A 16 10.72 0.97 2.96
C LYS A 16 10.35 2.46 2.99
N ILE A 17 10.64 3.20 1.94
CA ILE A 17 10.33 4.63 1.87
C ILE A 17 8.82 4.84 1.93
N ILE A 18 8.03 4.03 1.23
CA ILE A 18 6.57 4.11 1.27
C ILE A 18 6.08 3.90 2.71
N VAL A 19 6.48 2.82 3.35
CA VAL A 19 6.05 2.51 4.73
C VAL A 19 6.44 3.62 5.69
N ASP A 20 7.65 4.14 5.59
CA ASP A 20 8.15 5.22 6.46
C ASP A 20 7.37 6.53 6.28
N ASN A 21 6.65 6.70 5.18
CA ASN A 21 5.89 7.91 4.87
C ASN A 21 4.38 7.75 5.03
N LEU A 22 3.91 6.62 5.56
CA LEU A 22 2.49 6.42 5.84
C LEU A 22 2.10 7.14 7.13
N THR A 23 1.27 8.16 7.01
CA THR A 23 0.84 9.01 8.12
C THR A 23 -0.70 9.09 8.17
N PRO A 24 -1.31 9.42 9.33
CA PRO A 24 -2.77 9.41 9.47
C PRO A 24 -3.53 10.31 8.51
N ASP A 25 -2.91 11.36 7.99
CA ASP A 25 -3.53 12.25 7.00
C ASP A 25 -3.81 11.56 5.67
N LEU A 26 -3.16 10.43 5.40
CA LEU A 26 -3.37 9.62 4.20
C LEU A 26 -4.55 8.63 4.34
N ILE A 27 -5.15 8.57 5.51
CA ILE A 27 -6.26 7.65 5.81
C ILE A 27 -7.59 8.40 5.72
N PRO A 28 -8.64 7.82 5.11
CA PRO A 28 -9.98 8.41 5.17
C PRO A 28 -10.40 8.67 6.62
N LYS A 29 -11.10 9.78 6.87
CA LYS A 29 -11.49 10.19 8.22
C LYS A 29 -12.19 9.08 9.01
N LYS A 30 -13.05 8.30 8.36
CA LYS A 30 -13.79 7.21 9.01
C LYS A 30 -12.88 6.12 9.61
N TRP A 31 -11.64 6.00 9.12
CA TRP A 31 -10.69 4.99 9.60
C TRP A 31 -9.60 5.54 10.53
N ARG A 32 -9.46 6.88 10.63
CA ARG A 32 -8.40 7.50 11.44
C ARG A 32 -8.50 7.16 12.92
N LYS A 33 -9.70 7.15 13.46
CA LYS A 33 -9.92 6.80 14.86
C LYS A 33 -9.41 5.39 15.16
N ARG A 34 -9.68 4.44 14.27
CA ARG A 34 -9.25 3.05 14.44
C ARG A 34 -7.74 2.89 14.32
N ASN A 35 -7.11 3.66 13.44
CA ASN A 35 -5.65 3.70 13.30
C ASN A 35 -4.98 4.24 14.57
N SER A 36 -5.60 5.20 15.24
CA SER A 36 -5.06 5.86 16.43
C SER A 36 -5.35 5.12 17.75
N ILE A 37 -6.16 4.05 17.74
CA ILE A 37 -6.47 3.28 18.93
C ILE A 37 -5.19 2.64 19.49
N LYS A 38 -4.97 2.83 20.79
CA LYS A 38 -3.84 2.20 21.49
C LYS A 38 -3.85 0.69 21.29
N GLY A 39 -2.73 0.16 20.81
CA GLY A 39 -2.62 -1.25 20.44
C GLY A 39 -3.12 -1.57 19.04
N GLY A 40 -3.65 -0.58 18.30
CA GLY A 40 -4.02 -0.74 16.90
C GLY A 40 -2.79 -0.68 15.97
N SER A 41 -2.88 -1.32 14.82
CA SER A 41 -1.81 -1.28 13.83
C SER A 41 -1.69 0.12 13.21
N LEU A 42 -0.47 0.64 13.13
CA LEU A 42 -0.19 1.89 12.41
C LEU A 42 -0.41 1.75 10.91
N MET A 43 -0.48 0.50 10.41
CA MET A 43 -0.73 0.23 8.98
C MET A 43 -2.21 0.24 8.63
N PHE A 44 -3.11 0.22 9.61
CA PHE A 44 -4.54 0.17 9.35
C PHE A 44 -5.01 1.37 8.52
N GLY A 45 -5.75 1.09 7.44
CA GLY A 45 -6.28 2.13 6.56
C GLY A 45 -5.34 2.55 5.43
N HIS A 46 -4.09 2.09 5.42
CA HIS A 46 -3.09 2.47 4.42
C HIS A 46 -2.99 1.53 3.22
N CYS A 47 -3.65 0.39 3.25
CA CYS A 47 -3.40 -0.68 2.27
C CYS A 47 -3.59 -0.25 0.81
N HIS A 48 -4.67 0.44 0.49
CA HIS A 48 -4.91 0.91 -0.88
C HIS A 48 -3.86 1.94 -1.30
N THR A 49 -3.64 2.96 -0.50
CA THR A 49 -2.74 4.08 -0.84
C THR A 49 -1.31 3.59 -1.02
N ALA A 50 -0.83 2.73 -0.12
CA ALA A 50 0.51 2.15 -0.22
C ALA A 50 0.67 1.28 -1.47
N SER A 51 -0.30 0.40 -1.74
CA SER A 51 -0.27 -0.49 -2.91
C SER A 51 -0.33 0.29 -4.22
N ALA A 52 -1.22 1.27 -4.29
CA ALA A 52 -1.36 2.12 -5.47
C ALA A 52 -0.10 2.95 -5.74
N CYS A 53 0.53 3.46 -4.69
CA CYS A 53 1.80 4.19 -4.82
C CYS A 53 2.89 3.31 -5.40
N LEU A 54 3.01 2.08 -4.92
CA LEU A 54 3.98 1.12 -5.45
C LEU A 54 3.76 0.85 -6.94
N GLN A 55 2.49 0.67 -7.35
CA GLN A 55 2.16 0.49 -8.76
C GLN A 55 2.51 1.70 -9.60
N LYS A 56 2.27 2.91 -9.09
CA LYS A 56 2.61 4.16 -9.80
C LYS A 56 4.10 4.28 -10.05
N ILE A 57 4.92 3.87 -9.10
CA ILE A 57 6.38 3.98 -9.19
C ILE A 57 6.96 2.97 -10.20
N PHE A 58 6.51 1.73 -10.17
CA PHE A 58 7.07 0.66 -11.01
C PHE A 58 6.29 0.38 -12.29
N GLY A 59 5.08 0.92 -12.40
CA GLY A 59 4.24 0.76 -13.58
C GLY A 59 3.35 -0.48 -13.53
N THR A 60 2.26 -0.42 -14.29
CA THR A 60 1.23 -1.49 -14.32
C THR A 60 1.72 -2.80 -14.96
N LYS A 61 2.79 -2.74 -15.74
CA LYS A 61 3.39 -3.96 -16.33
C LYS A 61 4.10 -4.79 -15.27
N ASN A 62 4.67 -4.14 -14.25
CA ASN A 62 5.44 -4.81 -13.21
C ASN A 62 4.61 -5.12 -11.98
N ILE A 63 3.62 -4.29 -11.65
CA ILE A 63 2.84 -4.37 -10.42
C ILE A 63 1.35 -4.34 -10.74
N LYS A 64 0.62 -5.35 -10.29
CA LYS A 64 -0.85 -5.41 -10.36
C LYS A 64 -1.43 -5.24 -8.96
N LEU A 65 -2.56 -4.56 -8.88
CA LEU A 65 -3.30 -4.41 -7.63
C LEU A 65 -4.28 -5.55 -7.45
N TYR A 66 -4.37 -6.07 -6.23
CA TYR A 66 -5.34 -7.07 -5.81
C TYR A 66 -6.05 -6.60 -4.56
N ARG A 67 -7.27 -7.08 -4.36
CA ARG A 67 -8.05 -6.80 -3.17
C ARG A 67 -8.95 -7.98 -2.80
N ALA A 68 -9.32 -8.06 -1.54
CA ALA A 68 -10.33 -9.00 -1.04
C ALA A 68 -10.92 -8.46 0.25
N LYS A 69 -12.16 -8.85 0.57
CA LYS A 69 -12.76 -8.53 1.87
C LYS A 69 -12.21 -9.47 2.93
N ASP A 70 -11.88 -8.91 4.08
CA ASP A 70 -11.39 -9.67 5.23
C ASP A 70 -12.55 -10.19 6.10
N HIS A 71 -12.22 -10.80 7.25
CA HIS A 71 -13.19 -11.35 8.21
C HIS A 71 -14.14 -10.31 8.80
N ASN A 72 -13.81 -9.01 8.69
CA ASN A 72 -14.66 -7.89 9.14
C ASN A 72 -15.38 -7.21 7.97
N ASP A 73 -15.40 -7.85 6.80
CA ASP A 73 -16.00 -7.31 5.57
C ASP A 73 -15.37 -5.99 5.12
N ILE A 74 -14.08 -5.82 5.42
CA ILE A 74 -13.29 -4.64 5.05
C ILE A 74 -12.34 -5.01 3.92
N TRP A 75 -12.27 -4.18 2.89
CA TRP A 75 -11.35 -4.39 1.77
C TRP A 75 -9.90 -4.26 2.21
N HIS A 76 -9.11 -5.28 1.91
CA HIS A 76 -7.65 -5.28 2.03
C HIS A 76 -7.03 -5.27 0.64
N TRP A 77 -6.01 -4.45 0.45
CA TRP A 77 -5.30 -4.27 -0.82
C TRP A 77 -3.85 -4.70 -0.69
N TRP A 78 -3.34 -5.31 -1.74
CA TRP A 78 -1.92 -5.66 -1.86
C TRP A 78 -1.52 -5.65 -3.32
N CYS A 79 -0.24 -5.94 -3.59
CA CYS A 79 0.30 -6.02 -4.95
C CYS A 79 0.73 -7.44 -5.27
N VAL A 80 0.69 -7.75 -6.57
CA VAL A 80 1.30 -8.98 -7.11
C VAL A 80 2.15 -8.53 -8.31
N ASP A 81 3.42 -8.92 -8.33
CA ASP A 81 4.31 -8.52 -9.40
C ASP A 81 4.15 -9.40 -10.65
N LYS A 82 4.87 -9.05 -11.70
CA LYS A 82 4.83 -9.75 -12.99
C LYS A 82 5.24 -11.23 -12.91
N ASP A 83 5.97 -11.61 -11.87
CA ASP A 83 6.43 -12.99 -11.66
C ASP A 83 5.53 -13.74 -10.65
N GLY A 84 4.41 -13.15 -10.26
CA GLY A 84 3.47 -13.75 -9.32
C GLY A 84 3.83 -13.56 -7.85
N LYS A 85 4.86 -12.77 -7.53
CA LYS A 85 5.26 -12.50 -6.16
C LYS A 85 4.28 -11.54 -5.51
N ARG A 86 3.77 -11.93 -4.34
CA ARG A 86 2.91 -11.06 -3.54
C ARG A 86 3.74 -10.05 -2.75
N ILE A 87 3.30 -8.79 -2.79
CA ILE A 87 3.93 -7.69 -2.07
C ILE A 87 2.85 -6.96 -1.30
N ASP A 88 2.85 -7.11 0.02
CA ASP A 88 1.87 -6.49 0.90
C ASP A 88 2.58 -5.62 1.94
N LEU A 89 2.61 -4.31 1.70
CA LEU A 89 3.35 -3.36 2.53
C LEU A 89 2.68 -3.10 3.88
N THR A 90 1.41 -3.45 4.03
CA THR A 90 0.61 -3.18 5.23
C THR A 90 0.12 -4.45 5.92
N SER A 91 0.72 -5.60 5.65
CA SER A 91 0.31 -6.90 6.19
C SER A 91 0.30 -6.95 7.72
N ASP A 92 1.06 -6.09 8.39
CA ASP A 92 1.09 -6.00 9.85
C ASP A 92 -0.29 -5.76 10.47
N GLN A 93 -1.20 -5.12 9.74
CA GLN A 93 -2.58 -4.93 10.21
C GLN A 93 -3.32 -6.25 10.41
N TYR A 94 -2.80 -7.36 9.89
CA TYR A 94 -3.31 -8.73 10.12
C TYR A 94 -2.34 -9.57 10.96
N TYR A 95 -1.10 -9.72 10.50
CA TYR A 95 -0.10 -10.55 11.19
C TYR A 95 0.21 -10.06 12.60
N GLY A 96 0.24 -8.75 12.81
CA GLY A 96 0.47 -8.16 14.13
C GLY A 96 -0.61 -8.52 15.15
N TYR A 97 -1.76 -9.06 14.70
CA TYR A 97 -2.89 -9.50 15.54
C TYR A 97 -3.15 -11.00 15.43
N GLY A 98 -2.20 -11.77 14.90
CA GLY A 98 -2.34 -13.21 14.77
C GLY A 98 -3.38 -13.63 13.74
N ARG A 99 -3.65 -12.79 12.73
CA ARG A 99 -4.62 -13.09 11.67
C ARG A 99 -3.93 -13.18 10.33
N LEU A 100 -4.57 -13.87 9.39
CA LEU A 100 -4.11 -14.00 8.02
C LEU A 100 -4.86 -13.00 7.12
N PRO A 101 -4.15 -12.29 6.22
CA PRO A 101 -4.82 -11.50 5.20
C PRO A 101 -5.63 -12.39 4.25
N PRO A 102 -6.69 -11.87 3.61
CA PRO A 102 -7.59 -12.68 2.76
C PRO A 102 -7.04 -12.93 1.35
N TYR A 103 -5.79 -13.36 1.24
CA TYR A 103 -5.11 -13.50 -0.06
C TYR A 103 -5.74 -14.53 -1.00
N ASP A 104 -6.30 -15.60 -0.45
CA ASP A 104 -6.90 -16.68 -1.22
C ASP A 104 -8.17 -16.24 -1.97
N GLN A 105 -8.76 -15.12 -1.59
CA GLN A 105 -9.94 -14.57 -2.23
C GLN A 105 -9.64 -13.31 -3.06
N GLY A 106 -8.37 -13.08 -3.36
CA GLY A 106 -7.92 -11.90 -4.09
C GLY A 106 -8.45 -11.80 -5.50
N GLU A 107 -8.85 -10.60 -5.89
CA GLU A 107 -9.25 -10.25 -7.25
C GLU A 107 -8.45 -9.06 -7.74
N LYS A 108 -8.16 -9.02 -9.04
CA LYS A 108 -7.50 -7.86 -9.64
C LYS A 108 -8.37 -6.62 -9.49
N ALA A 109 -7.74 -5.48 -9.24
CA ALA A 109 -8.43 -4.23 -9.06
C ALA A 109 -7.64 -3.07 -9.67
N SER A 110 -8.31 -1.93 -9.82
CA SER A 110 -7.71 -0.68 -10.27
C SER A 110 -7.69 0.31 -9.11
N ILE A 111 -6.84 1.33 -9.21
CA ILE A 111 -6.77 2.40 -8.21
C ILE A 111 -8.16 3.02 -8.06
N LEU A 112 -8.61 3.16 -6.80
CA LEU A 112 -9.86 3.82 -6.49
C LEU A 112 -9.82 5.29 -6.91
N GLY A 113 -11.00 5.86 -7.24
CA GLY A 113 -11.10 7.21 -7.76
C GLY A 113 -11.07 8.30 -6.69
N TRP A 114 -11.00 9.52 -7.16
CA TRP A 114 -11.15 10.80 -6.45
C TRP A 114 -10.33 10.97 -5.18
N GLY A 115 -10.90 10.95 -4.01
CA GLY A 115 -10.17 11.19 -2.77
C GLY A 115 -9.00 10.25 -2.53
N TYR A 116 -9.09 9.00 -3.01
CA TYR A 116 -7.99 8.04 -2.93
C TYR A 116 -6.84 8.42 -3.86
N LYS A 117 -7.13 8.83 -5.08
CA LYS A 117 -6.10 9.28 -6.04
C LYS A 117 -5.30 10.45 -5.47
N LYS A 118 -5.97 11.38 -4.79
CA LYS A 118 -5.32 12.51 -4.15
C LYS A 118 -4.33 12.06 -3.06
N ARG A 119 -4.73 11.10 -2.23
CA ARG A 119 -3.85 10.54 -1.20
C ARG A 119 -2.65 9.81 -1.79
N VAL A 120 -2.88 9.05 -2.85
CA VAL A 120 -1.80 8.37 -3.59
C VAL A 120 -0.81 9.41 -4.12
N GLN A 121 -1.30 10.51 -4.70
CA GLN A 121 -0.44 11.57 -5.23
C GLN A 121 0.41 12.22 -4.13
N VAL A 122 -0.18 12.49 -2.96
CA VAL A 122 0.56 13.05 -1.83
C VAL A 122 1.68 12.10 -1.38
N LEU A 123 1.37 10.82 -1.23
CA LEU A 123 2.37 9.81 -0.86
C LEU A 123 3.47 9.70 -1.92
N LEU A 124 3.08 9.67 -3.19
CA LEU A 124 4.01 9.60 -4.31
C LEU A 124 5.01 10.76 -4.28
N GLU A 125 4.53 11.99 -4.05
CA GLU A 125 5.40 13.17 -3.94
C GLU A 125 6.39 13.05 -2.78
N ARG A 126 5.96 12.53 -1.64
CA ARG A 126 6.83 12.28 -0.48
C ARG A 126 7.93 11.28 -0.82
N VAL A 127 7.57 10.20 -1.49
CA VAL A 127 8.53 9.14 -1.89
C VAL A 127 9.53 9.69 -2.89
N GLU A 128 9.06 10.42 -3.90
CA GLU A 128 9.94 11.05 -4.90
C GLU A 128 10.95 11.99 -4.25
N LYS A 129 10.49 12.80 -3.29
CA LYS A 129 11.37 13.72 -2.59
C LYS A 129 12.49 13.00 -1.83
N VAL A 130 12.19 11.87 -1.21
CA VAL A 130 13.20 11.04 -0.54
C VAL A 130 14.17 10.46 -1.57
N LEU A 131 13.66 9.91 -2.68
CA LEU A 131 14.49 9.33 -3.74
C LEU A 131 15.42 10.36 -4.38
N ASP A 132 14.94 11.57 -4.58
CA ASP A 132 15.73 12.65 -5.18
C ASP A 132 16.87 13.11 -4.27
N ASN A 133 16.82 12.83 -2.98
CA ASN A 133 17.83 13.23 -1.99
C ASN A 133 18.79 12.09 -1.60
N ILE A 134 18.72 10.97 -2.26
CA ILE A 134 19.62 9.84 -2.02
C ILE A 134 20.93 9.98 -2.81
#